data_8f8f6a317de22fbb722bfa610ea7fcdd
#
_entry.id   8f8f6a317de22fbb722bfa610ea7fcdd
#
_cell.length_a   1.000
_cell.length_b   1.000
_cell.length_c   1.000
_cell.angle_alpha   90.00
_cell.angle_beta   90.00
_cell.angle_gamma   90.00
#
_symmetry.space_group_name_H-M   'P 1'
#
loop_
_entity.id
_entity.type
_entity.pdbx_description
1 polymer ?
#
loop_
_entity_poly.entity_id
_entity_poly.type
_entity_poly.pdbx_seq_one_letter_code
_entity_poly.pdbx_strand_id
1 'polypeptide(L)'
;MRSRPLLLTLLLATVLVGGCAYPGHDARLVPGVSTAAEVTSYYGAPHRIWEDAGGGRTYEYSSQPLGTHCYMVRLDAAGRLIGVEDTLSYDSRFSITPGMSPEQVSRRLGQERTRVTYRFSGEEVWDWNIEPDPGSSYRMRFNVHFKDGVVLRLSQSMVFPTRFGWDD
;
A
#
# COMPACT_ATOMS: atom_id res chain seq x y z
N MET A 1 -41.06 -59.49 -20.24
CA MET A 1 -39.99 -58.65 -20.81
C MET A 1 -39.85 -57.43 -19.93
N ARG A 2 -38.71 -57.33 -19.18
CA ARG A 2 -38.49 -56.28 -18.17
C ARG A 2 -37.49 -55.26 -18.71
N SER A 3 -37.94 -54.02 -18.90
CA SER A 3 -37.11 -52.87 -19.29
C SER A 3 -36.48 -52.24 -18.06
N ARG A 4 -35.13 -52.18 -17.99
CA ARG A 4 -34.36 -51.50 -16.97
C ARG A 4 -34.17 -50.01 -17.37
N PRO A 5 -34.43 -49.01 -16.51
CA PRO A 5 -34.01 -47.66 -16.79
C PRO A 5 -32.54 -47.44 -16.48
N LEU A 6 -31.80 -46.84 -17.43
CA LEU A 6 -30.43 -46.39 -17.32
C LEU A 6 -30.41 -45.11 -16.44
N LEU A 7 -29.77 -45.16 -15.28
CA LEU A 7 -29.47 -44.01 -14.46
C LEU A 7 -28.23 -43.30 -15.05
N LEU A 8 -28.47 -42.16 -15.67
CA LEU A 8 -27.41 -41.25 -16.15
C LEU A 8 -26.97 -40.34 -14.98
N THR A 9 -25.87 -40.68 -14.37
CA THR A 9 -25.20 -39.87 -13.32
C THR A 9 -24.46 -38.72 -13.98
N LEU A 10 -25.01 -37.50 -13.91
CA LEU A 10 -24.37 -36.28 -14.37
C LEU A 10 -23.39 -35.81 -13.31
N LEU A 11 -22.08 -36.03 -13.56
CA LEU A 11 -20.98 -35.56 -12.71
C LEU A 11 -20.74 -34.07 -13.01
N LEU A 12 -21.21 -33.19 -12.10
CA LEU A 12 -20.99 -31.74 -12.18
C LEU A 12 -19.58 -31.42 -11.67
N ALA A 13 -18.63 -31.30 -12.60
CA ALA A 13 -17.27 -30.85 -12.30
C ALA A 13 -17.28 -29.34 -12.08
N THR A 14 -17.24 -28.89 -10.82
CA THR A 14 -16.99 -27.50 -10.45
C THR A 14 -15.52 -27.16 -10.66
N VAL A 15 -15.23 -26.44 -11.75
CA VAL A 15 -13.89 -25.87 -12.00
C VAL A 15 -13.75 -24.65 -11.11
N LEU A 16 -12.95 -24.77 -10.04
CA LEU A 16 -12.48 -23.63 -9.25
C LEU A 16 -11.40 -22.88 -10.06
N VAL A 17 -11.82 -21.84 -10.76
CA VAL A 17 -10.90 -20.88 -11.38
C VAL A 17 -10.33 -19.98 -10.28
N GLY A 18 -9.20 -20.36 -9.73
CA GLY A 18 -8.40 -19.50 -8.87
C GLY A 18 -7.74 -18.38 -9.70
N GLY A 19 -8.41 -17.23 -9.82
CA GLY A 19 -7.82 -16.05 -10.43
C GLY A 19 -6.76 -15.47 -9.51
N CYS A 20 -5.51 -15.36 -9.96
CA CYS A 20 -4.49 -14.54 -9.31
C CYS A 20 -4.89 -13.08 -9.45
N ALA A 21 -5.32 -12.45 -8.36
CA ALA A 21 -5.68 -11.04 -8.33
C ALA A 21 -4.42 -10.19 -8.17
N TYR A 22 -4.25 -9.22 -9.05
CA TYR A 22 -3.22 -8.18 -8.93
C TYR A 22 -3.69 -7.13 -7.92
N PRO A 23 -2.90 -6.76 -6.90
CA PRO A 23 -3.29 -5.72 -5.96
C PRO A 23 -3.24 -4.35 -6.64
N GLY A 24 -4.37 -3.67 -6.69
CA GLY A 24 -4.44 -2.32 -7.24
C GLY A 24 -5.84 -1.82 -7.60
N HIS A 25 -6.68 -2.64 -8.16
CA HIS A 25 -8.08 -2.31 -8.45
C HIS A 25 -8.89 -3.61 -8.43
N ASP A 26 -9.30 -4.03 -7.24
CA ASP A 26 -10.14 -5.21 -7.19
C ASP A 26 -11.61 -4.84 -7.15
N ALA A 27 -12.31 -5.19 -8.24
CA ALA A 27 -13.76 -5.11 -8.33
C ALA A 27 -14.50 -5.90 -7.22
N ARG A 28 -13.77 -6.68 -6.42
CA ARG A 28 -14.31 -7.45 -5.30
C ARG A 28 -14.46 -6.65 -4.01
N LEU A 29 -13.72 -5.54 -3.83
CA LEU A 29 -13.84 -4.67 -2.66
C LEU A 29 -14.66 -3.43 -3.01
N VAL A 30 -15.88 -3.35 -2.47
CA VAL A 30 -16.85 -2.31 -2.78
C VAL A 30 -17.05 -1.38 -1.58
N PRO A 31 -16.76 -0.07 -1.71
CA PRO A 31 -17.03 0.92 -0.66
C PRO A 31 -18.48 0.88 -0.18
N GLY A 32 -18.69 0.98 1.13
CA GLY A 32 -19.99 0.89 1.80
C GLY A 32 -20.52 -0.52 1.97
N VAL A 33 -19.96 -1.52 1.28
CA VAL A 33 -20.42 -2.93 1.29
C VAL A 33 -19.40 -3.84 1.95
N SER A 34 -18.16 -3.83 1.46
CA SER A 34 -17.11 -4.74 1.93
C SER A 34 -16.75 -4.47 3.39
N THR A 35 -16.47 -5.55 4.11
CA THR A 35 -16.15 -5.55 5.53
C THR A 35 -14.64 -5.62 5.79
N ALA A 36 -14.23 -5.31 7.02
CA ALA A 36 -12.84 -5.47 7.48
C ALA A 36 -12.32 -6.91 7.28
N ALA A 37 -13.18 -7.92 7.44
CA ALA A 37 -12.81 -9.32 7.24
C ALA A 37 -12.52 -9.62 5.75
N GLU A 38 -13.30 -9.07 4.83
CA GLU A 38 -13.06 -9.22 3.39
C GLU A 38 -11.79 -8.47 2.96
N VAL A 39 -11.54 -7.27 3.52
CA VAL A 39 -10.29 -6.54 3.31
C VAL A 39 -9.08 -7.37 3.77
N THR A 40 -9.15 -7.94 4.99
CA THR A 40 -8.06 -8.77 5.53
C THR A 40 -7.91 -10.08 4.75
N SER A 41 -9.00 -10.66 4.27
CA SER A 41 -8.95 -11.85 3.40
C SER A 41 -8.26 -11.55 2.07
N TYR A 42 -8.38 -10.33 1.57
CA TYR A 42 -7.81 -9.91 0.29
C TYR A 42 -6.33 -9.46 0.41
N TYR A 43 -6.03 -8.54 1.34
CA TYR A 43 -4.69 -7.97 1.50
C TYR A 43 -3.81 -8.71 2.51
N GLY A 44 -4.38 -9.63 3.30
CA GLY A 44 -3.69 -10.24 4.44
C GLY A 44 -3.80 -9.39 5.71
N ALA A 45 -2.91 -9.67 6.67
CA ALA A 45 -2.84 -8.86 7.89
C ALA A 45 -2.21 -7.49 7.59
N PRO A 46 -2.79 -6.38 8.07
CA PRO A 46 -2.20 -5.07 7.90
C PRO A 46 -0.89 -4.93 8.67
N HIS A 47 0.06 -4.16 8.12
CA HIS A 47 1.31 -3.81 8.80
C HIS A 47 1.06 -2.96 10.04
N ARG A 48 0.08 -2.06 9.94
CA ARG A 48 -0.34 -1.17 11.02
C ARG A 48 -1.82 -0.88 10.92
N ILE A 49 -2.45 -0.65 12.08
CA ILE A 49 -3.82 -0.17 12.18
C ILE A 49 -3.75 1.20 12.87
N TRP A 50 -4.33 2.18 12.22
CA TRP A 50 -4.50 3.52 12.74
C TRP A 50 -5.94 3.67 13.22
N GLU A 51 -6.10 4.16 14.45
CA GLU A 51 -7.43 4.57 14.95
C GLU A 51 -7.71 5.97 14.42
N ASP A 52 -8.88 6.15 13.82
CA ASP A 52 -9.31 7.41 13.23
C ASP A 52 -10.37 8.10 14.09
N ALA A 53 -10.53 9.41 13.89
CA ALA A 53 -11.59 10.16 14.56
C ALA A 53 -12.96 9.57 14.21
N GLY A 54 -13.85 9.49 15.21
CA GLY A 54 -15.19 8.91 15.03
C GLY A 54 -15.27 7.38 15.09
N GLY A 55 -14.18 6.70 15.51
CA GLY A 55 -14.15 5.25 15.72
C GLY A 55 -13.90 4.43 14.46
N GLY A 56 -13.58 5.07 13.33
CA GLY A 56 -13.11 4.41 12.13
C GLY A 56 -11.67 3.90 12.28
N ARG A 57 -11.19 3.14 11.31
CA ARG A 57 -9.82 2.63 11.26
C ARG A 57 -9.24 2.72 9.87
N THR A 58 -7.95 2.98 9.81
CA THR A 58 -7.18 2.86 8.57
C THR A 58 -6.18 1.71 8.69
N TYR A 59 -6.30 0.75 7.78
CA TYR A 59 -5.40 -0.39 7.68
C TYR A 59 -4.30 -0.05 6.67
N GLU A 60 -3.04 -0.16 7.12
CA GLU A 60 -1.86 0.11 6.32
C GLU A 60 -1.29 -1.18 5.73
N TYR A 61 -1.10 -1.20 4.41
CA TYR A 61 -0.49 -2.29 3.66
C TYR A 61 0.69 -1.75 2.85
N SER A 62 1.85 -1.67 3.48
CA SER A 62 3.07 -1.18 2.84
C SER A 62 3.83 -2.32 2.15
N SER A 63 4.30 -2.08 0.94
CA SER A 63 5.22 -2.97 0.23
C SER A 63 6.70 -2.62 0.46
N GLN A 64 6.98 -1.56 1.25
CA GLN A 64 8.35 -1.19 1.61
C GLN A 64 9.01 -2.30 2.46
N PRO A 65 10.32 -2.49 2.36
CA PRO A 65 11.31 -1.75 1.54
C PRO A 65 11.45 -2.25 0.10
N LEU A 66 10.75 -3.30 -0.32
CA LEU A 66 10.99 -3.97 -1.60
C LEU A 66 10.10 -3.43 -2.73
N GLY A 67 8.88 -2.99 -2.43
CA GLY A 67 7.91 -2.50 -3.41
C GLY A 67 7.80 -0.98 -3.41
N THR A 68 6.86 -0.48 -4.22
CA THR A 68 6.67 0.94 -4.54
C THR A 68 5.31 1.49 -4.12
N HIS A 69 4.46 0.66 -3.48
CA HIS A 69 3.11 1.02 -3.08
C HIS A 69 2.93 1.00 -1.57
N CYS A 70 2.01 1.80 -1.08
CA CYS A 70 1.45 1.71 0.25
C CYS A 70 -0.05 1.98 0.18
N TYR A 71 -0.85 0.93 0.39
CA TYR A 71 -2.31 1.05 0.40
C TYR A 71 -2.80 1.39 1.80
N MET A 72 -3.51 2.51 1.91
CA MET A 72 -4.30 2.89 3.10
C MET A 72 -5.76 2.54 2.84
N VAL A 73 -6.25 1.53 3.57
CA VAL A 73 -7.62 1.03 3.47
C VAL A 73 -8.42 1.59 4.64
N ARG A 74 -9.31 2.55 4.35
CA ARG A 74 -10.12 3.21 5.37
C ARG A 74 -11.42 2.46 5.60
N LEU A 75 -11.73 2.23 6.88
CA LEU A 75 -12.94 1.58 7.37
C LEU A 75 -13.70 2.54 8.29
N ASP A 76 -15.02 2.51 8.22
CA ASP A 76 -15.88 3.24 9.15
C ASP A 76 -15.93 2.58 10.55
N ALA A 77 -16.66 3.19 11.48
CA ALA A 77 -16.83 2.67 12.85
C ALA A 77 -17.55 1.31 12.89
N ALA A 78 -18.31 0.95 11.85
CA ALA A 78 -18.96 -0.35 11.72
C ALA A 78 -18.05 -1.40 11.04
N GLY A 79 -16.81 -1.02 10.67
CA GLY A 79 -15.85 -1.86 9.97
C GLY A 79 -16.16 -2.07 8.49
N ARG A 80 -16.90 -1.15 7.86
CA ARG A 80 -17.15 -1.18 6.42
C ARG A 80 -16.14 -0.34 5.66
N LEU A 81 -15.76 -0.81 4.48
CA LEU A 81 -14.81 -0.13 3.60
C LEU A 81 -15.35 1.25 3.19
N ILE A 82 -14.57 2.30 3.43
CA ILE A 82 -14.80 3.65 2.91
C ILE A 82 -14.08 3.81 1.57
N GLY A 83 -12.84 3.37 1.48
CA GLY A 83 -12.03 3.48 0.28
C GLY A 83 -10.62 2.94 0.47
N VAL A 84 -9.93 2.80 -0.66
CA VAL A 84 -8.53 2.37 -0.75
C VAL A 84 -7.75 3.44 -1.51
N GLU A 85 -6.62 3.85 -0.96
CA GLU A 85 -5.73 4.84 -1.56
C GLU A 85 -4.30 4.27 -1.61
N ASP A 86 -3.64 4.38 -2.77
CA ASP A 86 -2.20 4.21 -2.86
C ASP A 86 -1.53 5.55 -2.54
N THR A 87 -0.99 5.65 -1.34
CA THR A 87 -0.42 6.89 -0.81
C THR A 87 0.93 7.25 -1.41
N LEU A 88 1.58 6.32 -2.12
CA LEU A 88 2.82 6.56 -2.85
C LEU A 88 2.59 6.90 -4.33
N SER A 89 1.32 6.99 -4.77
CA SER A 89 0.97 7.52 -6.08
C SER A 89 1.48 8.95 -6.26
N TYR A 90 1.60 9.40 -7.52
CA TYR A 90 2.12 10.75 -7.82
C TYR A 90 1.36 11.85 -7.08
N ASP A 91 0.02 11.79 -7.09
CA ASP A 91 -0.81 12.83 -6.49
C ASP A 91 -0.77 12.79 -4.95
N SER A 92 -0.86 11.59 -4.37
CA SER A 92 -0.97 11.43 -2.91
C SER A 92 0.31 11.82 -2.17
N ARG A 93 1.49 11.48 -2.68
CA ARG A 93 2.77 11.78 -2.00
C ARG A 93 3.06 13.27 -1.88
N PHE A 94 2.54 14.10 -2.81
CA PHE A 94 2.69 15.56 -2.74
C PHE A 94 1.69 16.24 -1.79
N SER A 95 0.86 15.49 -1.07
CA SER A 95 0.05 16.01 0.02
C SER A 95 0.87 16.34 1.29
N ILE A 96 2.13 15.93 1.34
CA ILE A 96 3.06 16.29 2.42
C ILE A 96 3.50 17.75 2.24
N THR A 97 3.42 18.51 3.34
CA THR A 97 3.80 19.92 3.33
C THR A 97 4.80 20.24 4.45
N PRO A 98 5.66 21.26 4.28
CA PRO A 98 6.52 21.75 5.35
C PRO A 98 5.75 22.03 6.64
N GLY A 99 6.36 21.72 7.78
CA GLY A 99 5.76 21.88 9.11
C GLY A 99 5.00 20.65 9.63
N MET A 100 4.73 19.64 8.81
CA MET A 100 4.11 18.38 9.27
C MET A 100 5.06 17.64 10.21
N SER A 101 4.50 17.00 11.26
CA SER A 101 5.25 16.11 12.15
C SER A 101 5.54 14.75 11.48
N PRO A 102 6.54 13.99 11.99
CA PRO A 102 6.82 12.63 11.53
C PRO A 102 5.59 11.70 11.62
N GLU A 103 4.78 11.83 12.67
CA GLU A 103 3.55 11.04 12.80
C GLU A 103 2.53 11.38 11.69
N GLN A 104 2.37 12.66 11.38
CA GLN A 104 1.48 13.09 10.29
C GLN A 104 1.95 12.56 8.95
N VAL A 105 3.27 12.51 8.71
CA VAL A 105 3.85 11.92 7.51
C VAL A 105 3.60 10.40 7.48
N SER A 106 3.86 9.68 8.59
CA SER A 106 3.58 8.23 8.66
C SER A 106 2.10 7.91 8.44
N ARG A 107 1.17 8.72 8.96
CA ARG A 107 -0.27 8.56 8.71
C ARG A 107 -0.65 8.80 7.26
N ARG A 108 0.14 9.58 6.53
CA ARG A 108 -0.12 9.91 5.12
C ARG A 108 0.53 8.94 4.14
N LEU A 109 1.79 8.57 4.37
CA LEU A 109 2.59 7.78 3.43
C LEU A 109 2.77 6.32 3.85
N GLY A 110 2.49 6.00 5.13
CA GLY A 110 2.78 4.70 5.71
C GLY A 110 4.25 4.49 6.03
N GLN A 111 4.60 3.21 6.22
CA GLN A 111 5.95 2.78 6.57
C GLN A 111 6.97 3.23 5.53
N GLU A 112 7.98 3.94 5.98
CA GLU A 112 9.14 4.32 5.18
C GLU A 112 10.08 3.13 4.93
N ARG A 113 10.89 3.21 3.88
CA ARG A 113 11.93 2.25 3.55
C ARG A 113 13.12 2.37 4.53
N THR A 114 13.66 3.59 4.66
CA THR A 114 14.78 3.88 5.58
C THR A 114 14.66 5.25 6.23
N ARG A 115 15.43 5.44 7.31
CA ARG A 115 15.67 6.72 7.99
C ARG A 115 17.17 6.95 8.08
N VAL A 116 17.63 8.11 7.66
CA VAL A 116 19.04 8.48 7.72
C VAL A 116 19.18 9.86 8.35
N THR A 117 20.02 9.96 9.39
CA THR A 117 20.33 11.25 10.03
C THR A 117 21.66 11.79 9.50
N TYR A 118 21.62 13.00 8.96
CA TYR A 118 22.78 13.72 8.44
C TYR A 118 23.33 14.66 9.50
N ARG A 119 24.44 14.28 10.15
CA ARG A 119 25.01 15.00 11.31
C ARG A 119 25.40 16.45 11.02
N PHE A 120 25.87 16.75 9.78
CA PHE A 120 26.32 18.10 9.43
C PHE A 120 25.16 19.07 9.19
N SER A 121 24.07 18.63 8.56
CA SER A 121 22.90 19.47 8.33
C SER A 121 21.90 19.43 9.47
N GLY A 122 21.96 18.38 10.33
CA GLY A 122 20.97 18.11 11.34
C GLY A 122 19.63 17.61 10.76
N GLU A 123 19.63 17.24 9.48
CA GLU A 123 18.43 16.69 8.84
C GLU A 123 18.30 15.20 9.12
N GLU A 124 17.09 14.74 9.38
CA GLU A 124 16.68 13.35 9.28
C GLU A 124 15.89 13.17 7.97
N VAL A 125 16.29 12.21 7.15
CA VAL A 125 15.65 11.95 5.86
C VAL A 125 15.00 10.58 5.90
N TRP A 126 13.71 10.54 5.64
CA TRP A 126 12.96 9.31 5.42
C TRP A 126 12.73 9.13 3.94
N ASP A 127 12.85 7.90 3.44
CA ASP A 127 12.64 7.63 2.03
C ASP A 127 11.68 6.46 1.80
N TRP A 128 11.02 6.51 0.65
CA TRP A 128 10.13 5.49 0.12
C TRP A 128 10.53 5.17 -1.32
N ASN A 129 10.58 3.88 -1.68
CA ASN A 129 10.59 3.51 -3.09
C ASN A 129 9.25 3.89 -3.71
N ILE A 130 9.31 4.49 -4.89
CA ILE A 130 8.14 4.91 -5.65
C ILE A 130 8.23 4.38 -7.08
N GLU A 131 7.09 4.32 -7.78
CA GLU A 131 7.09 4.01 -9.20
C GLU A 131 7.97 5.00 -9.96
N PRO A 132 8.82 4.51 -10.86
CA PRO A 132 9.62 5.38 -11.72
C PRO A 132 8.71 6.17 -12.67
N ASP A 133 9.20 7.32 -13.12
CA ASP A 133 8.51 8.09 -14.15
C ASP A 133 8.35 7.26 -15.43
N PRO A 134 7.27 7.44 -16.20
CA PRO A 134 7.06 6.72 -17.45
C PRO A 134 8.27 6.83 -18.39
N GLY A 135 8.78 5.67 -18.81
CA GLY A 135 9.98 5.61 -19.68
C GLY A 135 11.32 5.58 -18.94
N SER A 136 11.34 5.72 -17.62
CA SER A 136 12.56 5.52 -16.81
C SER A 136 12.73 4.06 -16.42
N SER A 137 13.96 3.55 -16.56
CA SER A 137 14.36 2.22 -16.05
C SER A 137 15.04 2.28 -14.67
N TYR A 138 15.24 3.49 -14.13
CA TYR A 138 15.88 3.69 -12.84
C TYR A 138 14.85 3.62 -11.72
N ARG A 139 15.23 2.97 -10.61
CA ARG A 139 14.43 3.03 -9.38
C ARG A 139 14.40 4.46 -8.86
N MET A 140 13.24 4.88 -8.37
CA MET A 140 13.03 6.21 -7.84
C MET A 140 12.71 6.14 -6.35
N ARG A 141 13.15 7.17 -5.62
CA ARG A 141 12.82 7.35 -4.20
C ARG A 141 12.19 8.71 -3.99
N PHE A 142 11.17 8.74 -3.16
CA PHE A 142 10.61 9.96 -2.60
C PHE A 142 11.21 10.18 -1.22
N ASN A 143 11.73 11.38 -0.96
CA ASN A 143 12.44 11.70 0.28
C ASN A 143 11.71 12.83 1.00
N VAL A 144 11.46 12.63 2.28
CA VAL A 144 10.96 13.66 3.21
C VAL A 144 12.09 14.04 4.16
N HIS A 145 12.50 15.29 4.12
CA HIS A 145 13.54 15.84 4.98
C HIS A 145 12.93 16.50 6.20
N PHE A 146 13.30 16.04 7.37
CA PHE A 146 12.90 16.62 8.65
C PHE A 146 14.04 17.42 9.26
N LYS A 147 13.71 18.51 9.92
CA LYS A 147 14.59 19.28 10.78
C LYS A 147 13.79 19.83 11.94
N ASP A 148 14.38 19.78 13.14
CA ASP A 148 13.73 20.22 14.38
C ASP A 148 12.35 19.58 14.61
N GLY A 149 12.19 18.32 14.19
CA GLY A 149 10.98 17.53 14.41
C GLY A 149 9.83 17.81 13.42
N VAL A 150 10.06 18.58 12.36
CA VAL A 150 9.05 18.87 11.32
C VAL A 150 9.61 18.71 9.92
N VAL A 151 8.73 18.50 8.96
CA VAL A 151 9.09 18.48 7.53
C VAL A 151 9.67 19.83 7.12
N LEU A 152 10.89 19.80 6.62
CA LEU A 152 11.59 20.95 6.06
C LEU A 152 11.30 21.08 4.56
N ARG A 153 11.46 19.99 3.81
CA ARG A 153 11.35 19.94 2.34
C ARG A 153 11.17 18.52 1.85
N LEU A 154 10.79 18.41 0.58
CA LEU A 154 10.65 17.16 -0.16
C LEU A 154 11.70 17.10 -1.27
N SER A 155 12.12 15.89 -1.65
CA SER A 155 12.95 15.68 -2.83
C SER A 155 12.68 14.30 -3.44
N GLN A 156 13.19 14.08 -4.64
CA GLN A 156 13.24 12.76 -5.27
C GLN A 156 14.68 12.44 -5.67
N SER A 157 15.01 11.16 -5.67
CA SER A 157 16.32 10.69 -6.08
C SER A 157 16.20 9.45 -6.96
N MET A 158 17.03 9.40 -8.01
CA MET A 158 17.22 8.19 -8.79
C MET A 158 18.25 7.30 -8.11
N VAL A 159 17.99 5.99 -8.12
CA VAL A 159 18.94 4.98 -7.66
C VAL A 159 19.64 4.40 -8.87
N PHE A 160 20.94 4.61 -8.96
CA PHE A 160 21.75 4.05 -10.04
C PHE A 160 22.24 2.65 -9.66
N PRO A 161 22.27 1.70 -10.61
CA PRO A 161 22.87 0.41 -10.35
C PRO A 161 24.37 0.58 -10.06
N THR A 162 24.82 -0.04 -8.99
CA THR A 162 26.24 -0.12 -8.69
C THR A 162 26.91 -1.24 -9.49
N ARG A 163 28.23 -1.32 -9.42
CA ARG A 163 29.01 -2.40 -10.06
C ARG A 163 28.58 -3.80 -9.57
N PHE A 164 27.93 -3.88 -8.42
CA PHE A 164 27.49 -5.13 -7.79
C PHE A 164 25.95 -5.33 -7.77
N GLY A 165 25.22 -4.47 -8.44
CA GLY A 165 23.76 -4.48 -8.49
C GLY A 165 23.15 -3.15 -8.01
N TRP A 166 21.92 -3.23 -7.48
CA TRP A 166 21.25 -2.07 -6.89
C TRP A 166 21.64 -1.99 -5.40
N ASP A 167 22.07 -0.82 -4.94
CA ASP A 167 22.21 -0.60 -3.49
C ASP A 167 20.83 -0.52 -2.86
N ASP A 168 20.60 -1.38 -1.89
CA ASP A 168 19.40 -1.43 -1.07
C ASP A 168 19.46 -0.45 0.10
#